data_ada591a9ad0aabbe1db535c386baf59d
#
_entry.id   ada591a9ad0aabbe1db535c386baf59d
#
_cell.length_a   1.000
_cell.length_b   1.000
_cell.length_c   1.000
_cell.angle_alpha   90.00
_cell.angle_beta   90.00
_cell.angle_gamma   90.00
#
_symmetry.space_group_name_H-M   'P 1'
#
loop_
_entity.id
_entity.type
_entity.pdbx_description
1 polymer ?
#
loop_
_entity_poly.entity_id
_entity_poly.type
_entity_poly.pdbx_seq_one_letter_code
_entity_poly.pdbx_strand_id
1 'polypeptide(L)'
;MSFLLSLSRFIDALNEKIGLAVSWLLLIAVLICSGNALIRYTFNISSNAWLEIQWYLFAAIFLLATSYTLKRNEHVRIDVIAGRFSKRTQVWIDMLGFLLFLLPITLIILYYAVPYAWMSIQNQEVSSNAGGLIVWPAKLLIPAGFALLALQGISEFIKRLGFLLGKVDASAFEKHTATPEEEIEAIKAANKLN
;
A
#
# COMPACT_ATOMS: atom_id res chain seq x y z
N MET A 1 9.03 21.74 -13.91
CA MET A 1 7.73 21.26 -13.40
C MET A 1 7.16 20.11 -14.25
N SER A 2 7.19 20.16 -15.58
CA SER A 2 6.74 19.04 -16.43
C SER A 2 7.44 17.72 -16.13
N PHE A 3 8.75 17.71 -15.93
CA PHE A 3 9.52 16.52 -15.55
C PHE A 3 9.06 15.93 -14.20
N LEU A 4 8.88 16.77 -13.18
CA LEU A 4 8.42 16.30 -11.85
C LEU A 4 7.02 15.68 -11.93
N LEU A 5 6.12 16.26 -12.70
CA LEU A 5 4.78 15.71 -12.91
C LEU A 5 4.81 14.41 -13.74
N SER A 6 5.75 14.26 -14.66
CA SER A 6 5.96 13.00 -15.39
C SER A 6 6.48 11.91 -14.47
N LEU A 7 7.43 12.24 -13.58
CA LEU A 7 7.94 11.33 -12.56
C LEU A 7 6.82 10.89 -11.61
N SER A 8 6.01 11.83 -11.12
CA SER A 8 4.85 11.53 -10.26
C SER A 8 3.88 10.56 -10.94
N ARG A 9 3.53 10.79 -12.22
CA ARG A 9 2.67 9.87 -12.99
C ARG A 9 3.27 8.47 -13.16
N PHE A 10 4.58 8.38 -13.35
CA PHE A 10 5.26 7.07 -13.42
C PHE A 10 5.17 6.33 -12.09
N ILE A 11 5.44 7.00 -10.97
CA ILE A 11 5.33 6.41 -9.62
C ILE A 11 3.89 5.98 -9.35
N ASP A 12 2.92 6.81 -9.70
CA ASP A 12 1.50 6.50 -9.54
C ASP A 12 1.07 5.28 -10.36
N ALA A 13 1.56 5.15 -11.61
CA ALA A 13 1.27 3.99 -12.45
C ALA A 13 1.93 2.71 -11.93
N LEU A 14 3.14 2.81 -11.37
CA LEU A 14 3.83 1.69 -10.73
C LEU A 14 3.03 1.18 -9.53
N ASN A 15 2.66 2.08 -8.62
CA ASN A 15 1.90 1.73 -7.41
C ASN A 15 0.48 1.22 -7.73
N GLU A 16 -0.16 1.71 -8.80
CA GLU A 16 -1.44 1.19 -9.28
C GLU A 16 -1.31 -0.29 -9.70
N LYS A 17 -0.33 -0.60 -10.53
CA LYS A 17 -0.10 -1.98 -11.00
C LYS A 17 0.21 -2.93 -9.85
N ILE A 18 1.06 -2.49 -8.91
CA ILE A 18 1.40 -3.28 -7.72
C ILE A 18 0.17 -3.48 -6.84
N GLY A 19 -0.61 -2.44 -6.58
CA GLY A 19 -1.83 -2.51 -5.79
C GLY A 19 -2.86 -3.48 -6.36
N LEU A 20 -3.08 -3.44 -7.68
CA LEU A 20 -3.96 -4.37 -8.38
C LEU A 20 -3.44 -5.81 -8.31
N ALA A 21 -2.14 -6.03 -8.48
CA ALA A 21 -1.53 -7.35 -8.34
C ALA A 21 -1.67 -7.91 -6.92
N VAL A 22 -1.47 -7.06 -5.91
CA VAL A 22 -1.60 -7.40 -4.48
C VAL A 22 -3.04 -7.78 -4.12
N SER A 23 -4.05 -7.20 -4.78
CA SER A 23 -5.46 -7.58 -4.56
C SER A 23 -5.71 -9.06 -4.85
N TRP A 24 -5.02 -9.65 -5.84
CA TRP A 24 -5.09 -11.08 -6.14
C TRP A 24 -4.41 -11.95 -5.07
N LEU A 25 -3.37 -11.43 -4.40
CA LEU A 25 -2.74 -12.14 -3.29
C LEU A 25 -3.70 -12.34 -2.13
N LEU A 26 -4.67 -11.44 -1.94
CA LEU A 26 -5.70 -11.61 -0.92
C LEU A 26 -6.55 -12.86 -1.19
N LEU A 27 -6.99 -13.07 -2.43
CA LEU A 27 -7.72 -14.27 -2.82
C LEU A 27 -6.88 -15.53 -2.58
N ILE A 28 -5.60 -15.51 -2.99
CA ILE A 28 -4.67 -16.62 -2.78
C ILE A 28 -4.49 -16.90 -1.28
N ALA A 29 -4.32 -15.87 -0.46
CA ALA A 29 -4.18 -16.01 0.98
C ALA A 29 -5.42 -16.65 1.62
N VAL A 30 -6.63 -16.22 1.21
CA VAL A 30 -7.89 -16.80 1.68
C VAL A 30 -8.01 -18.26 1.29
N LEU A 31 -7.69 -18.60 0.04
CA LEU A 31 -7.76 -20.01 -0.44
C LEU A 31 -6.77 -20.91 0.32
N ILE A 32 -5.54 -20.45 0.54
CA ILE A 32 -4.52 -21.19 1.31
C ILE A 32 -4.96 -21.35 2.76
N CYS A 33 -5.47 -20.28 3.39
CA CYS A 33 -5.94 -20.31 4.77
C CYS A 33 -7.10 -21.30 4.94
N SER A 34 -8.10 -21.21 4.07
CA SER A 34 -9.27 -22.11 4.08
C SER A 34 -8.90 -23.56 3.80
N GLY A 35 -8.02 -23.78 2.80
CA GLY A 35 -7.51 -25.11 2.46
C GLY A 35 -6.72 -25.74 3.61
N ASN A 36 -5.82 -24.98 4.24
CA ASN A 36 -5.06 -25.43 5.40
C ASN A 36 -5.99 -25.77 6.59
N ALA A 37 -7.00 -24.95 6.85
CA ALA A 37 -7.99 -25.23 7.89
C ALA A 37 -8.76 -26.53 7.61
N LEU A 38 -9.20 -26.72 6.37
CA LEU A 38 -9.92 -27.93 5.95
C LEU A 38 -9.07 -29.20 6.11
N ILE A 39 -7.82 -29.16 5.62
CA ILE A 39 -6.88 -30.30 5.72
C ILE A 39 -6.60 -30.64 7.19
N ARG A 40 -6.36 -29.60 8.00
CA ARG A 40 -6.12 -29.78 9.44
C ARG A 40 -7.31 -30.42 10.15
N TYR A 41 -8.53 -30.00 9.79
CA TYR A 41 -9.74 -30.49 10.44
C TYR A 41 -10.12 -31.91 9.99
N THR A 42 -9.90 -32.23 8.71
CA THR A 42 -10.29 -33.52 8.12
C THR A 42 -9.26 -34.62 8.37
N PHE A 43 -7.96 -34.27 8.26
CA PHE A 43 -6.87 -35.25 8.28
C PHE A 43 -6.00 -35.18 9.53
N ASN A 44 -6.22 -34.19 10.42
CA ASN A 44 -5.36 -33.91 11.57
C ASN A 44 -3.88 -33.69 11.20
N ILE A 45 -3.63 -33.20 9.97
CA ILE A 45 -2.29 -32.87 9.49
C ILE A 45 -2.10 -31.36 9.60
N SER A 46 -1.01 -30.95 10.25
CA SER A 46 -0.61 -29.54 10.34
C SER A 46 0.83 -29.38 9.87
N SER A 47 1.11 -28.31 9.13
CA SER A 47 2.44 -27.97 8.68
C SER A 47 2.74 -26.52 9.01
N ASN A 48 3.90 -26.25 9.62
CA ASN A 48 4.36 -24.91 9.92
C ASN A 48 4.60 -24.10 8.64
N ALA A 49 5.06 -24.75 7.55
CA ALA A 49 5.25 -24.08 6.26
C ALA A 49 3.96 -23.47 5.73
N TRP A 50 2.81 -24.14 5.85
CA TRP A 50 1.51 -23.60 5.43
C TRP A 50 1.06 -22.41 6.28
N LEU A 51 1.38 -22.40 7.57
CA LEU A 51 1.10 -21.27 8.44
C LEU A 51 2.01 -20.08 8.11
N GLU A 52 3.29 -20.34 7.86
CA GLU A 52 4.26 -19.29 7.54
C GLU A 52 3.99 -18.62 6.18
N ILE A 53 3.60 -19.40 5.14
CA ILE A 53 3.26 -18.79 3.85
C ILE A 53 2.05 -17.85 3.94
N GLN A 54 1.10 -18.14 4.84
CA GLN A 54 -0.01 -17.22 5.11
C GLN A 54 0.51 -15.88 5.67
N TRP A 55 1.43 -15.93 6.63
CA TRP A 55 2.03 -14.71 7.19
C TRP A 55 2.82 -13.94 6.14
N TYR A 56 3.53 -14.62 5.24
CA TYR A 56 4.27 -13.98 4.15
C TYR A 56 3.32 -13.27 3.17
N LEU A 57 2.21 -13.91 2.84
CA LEU A 57 1.17 -13.31 1.99
C LEU A 57 0.52 -12.09 2.66
N PHE A 58 0.17 -12.19 3.94
CA PHE A 58 -0.35 -11.04 4.68
C PHE A 58 0.66 -9.91 4.79
N ALA A 59 1.93 -10.21 5.03
CA ALA A 59 2.99 -9.21 5.03
C ALA A 59 3.14 -8.54 3.67
N ALA A 60 3.10 -9.31 2.57
CA ALA A 60 3.14 -8.78 1.21
C ALA A 60 1.95 -7.86 0.92
N ILE A 61 0.73 -8.31 1.25
CA ILE A 61 -0.50 -7.53 1.06
C ILE A 61 -0.38 -6.21 1.83
N PHE A 62 -0.07 -6.25 3.12
CA PHE A 62 -0.02 -5.08 3.97
C PHE A 62 1.06 -4.09 3.52
N LEU A 63 2.30 -4.55 3.31
CA LEU A 63 3.43 -3.69 3.01
C LEU A 63 3.36 -3.09 1.61
N LEU A 64 2.98 -3.88 0.60
CA LEU A 64 2.95 -3.41 -0.79
C LEU A 64 1.69 -2.59 -1.11
N ALA A 65 0.54 -2.88 -0.46
CA ALA A 65 -0.68 -2.11 -0.68
C ALA A 65 -0.66 -0.73 -0.01
N THR A 66 0.18 -0.51 1.01
CA THR A 66 0.22 0.76 1.76
C THR A 66 0.48 1.97 0.84
N SER A 67 1.38 1.83 -0.15
CA SER A 67 1.65 2.89 -1.14
C SER A 67 0.44 3.16 -2.05
N TYR A 68 -0.28 2.12 -2.44
CA TYR A 68 -1.51 2.24 -3.23
C TYR A 68 -2.63 2.93 -2.43
N THR A 69 -2.79 2.58 -1.15
CA THR A 69 -3.75 3.21 -0.25
C THR A 69 -3.43 4.71 -0.05
N LEU A 70 -2.13 5.06 0.05
CA LEU A 70 -1.71 6.45 0.08
C LEU A 70 -2.08 7.20 -1.20
N LYS A 71 -1.83 6.60 -2.37
CA LYS A 71 -2.20 7.15 -3.67
C LYS A 71 -3.71 7.41 -3.78
N ARG A 72 -4.54 6.47 -3.31
CA ARG A 72 -6.01 6.58 -3.33
C ARG A 72 -6.57 7.54 -2.28
N ASN A 73 -5.70 8.09 -1.43
CA ASN A 73 -6.12 8.95 -0.32
C ASN A 73 -7.17 8.30 0.59
N GLU A 74 -7.04 6.98 0.79
CA GLU A 74 -7.98 6.16 1.56
C GLU A 74 -7.56 5.98 3.03
N HIS A 75 -6.48 6.65 3.45
CA HIS A 75 -6.10 6.66 4.86
C HIS A 75 -7.15 7.38 5.70
N VAL A 76 -7.40 6.85 6.90
CA VAL A 76 -8.30 7.47 7.86
C VAL A 76 -7.75 8.85 8.22
N ARG A 77 -8.51 9.89 7.91
CA ARG A 77 -8.22 11.29 8.24
C ARG A 77 -9.24 11.79 9.25
N ILE A 78 -8.81 12.68 10.11
CA ILE A 78 -9.73 13.40 10.98
C ILE A 78 -10.32 14.58 10.19
N ASP A 79 -11.21 14.27 9.24
CA ASP A 79 -11.80 15.26 8.31
C ASP A 79 -12.63 16.32 9.04
N VAL A 80 -13.12 16.01 10.24
CA VAL A 80 -13.87 16.94 11.09
C VAL A 80 -13.05 18.19 11.43
N ILE A 81 -11.74 18.05 11.61
CA ILE A 81 -10.84 19.18 11.88
C ILE A 81 -10.31 19.74 10.55
N ALA A 82 -9.86 18.89 9.65
CA ALA A 82 -9.28 19.30 8.36
C ALA A 82 -10.30 20.03 7.48
N GLY A 83 -11.56 19.60 7.48
CA GLY A 83 -12.64 20.20 6.69
C GLY A 83 -12.99 21.66 7.06
N ARG A 84 -12.54 22.16 8.22
CA ARG A 84 -12.73 23.56 8.63
C ARG A 84 -11.72 24.52 7.98
N PHE A 85 -10.64 24.01 7.40
CA PHE A 85 -9.62 24.82 6.79
C PHE A 85 -9.83 24.99 5.28
N SER A 86 -9.32 26.09 4.72
CA SER A 86 -9.30 26.29 3.28
C SER A 86 -8.50 25.17 2.58
N LYS A 87 -8.84 24.84 1.33
CA LYS A 87 -8.12 23.83 0.54
C LYS A 87 -6.60 24.06 0.50
N ARG A 88 -6.19 25.30 0.35
CA ARG A 88 -4.76 25.67 0.39
C ARG A 88 -4.11 25.33 1.72
N THR A 89 -4.78 25.57 2.82
CA THR A 89 -4.28 25.24 4.17
C THR A 89 -4.18 23.73 4.36
N GLN A 90 -5.19 22.97 3.91
CA GLN A 90 -5.15 21.51 3.94
C GLN A 90 -3.94 20.95 3.17
N VAL A 91 -3.69 21.49 1.97
CA VAL A 91 -2.54 21.08 1.15
C VAL A 91 -1.21 21.39 1.83
N TRP A 92 -1.08 22.53 2.50
CA TRP A 92 0.12 22.85 3.28
C TRP A 92 0.32 21.89 4.46
N ILE A 93 -0.74 21.55 5.19
CA ILE A 93 -0.68 20.58 6.29
C ILE A 93 -0.24 19.22 5.77
N ASP A 94 -0.82 18.75 4.67
CA ASP A 94 -0.43 17.49 4.03
C ASP A 94 1.04 17.48 3.59
N MET A 95 1.51 18.53 2.94
CA MET A 95 2.90 18.64 2.50
C MET A 95 3.88 18.61 3.68
N LEU A 96 3.58 19.30 4.76
CA LEU A 96 4.38 19.26 5.99
C LEU A 96 4.34 17.85 6.61
N GLY A 97 3.18 17.19 6.62
CA GLY A 97 3.03 15.81 7.07
C GLY A 97 3.90 14.83 6.28
N PHE A 98 3.93 14.95 4.96
CA PHE A 98 4.80 14.11 4.12
C PHE A 98 6.28 14.38 4.36
N LEU A 99 6.67 15.66 4.44
CA LEU A 99 8.08 16.06 4.55
C LEU A 99 8.65 15.76 5.96
N LEU A 100 7.89 16.01 7.01
CA LEU A 100 8.38 15.97 8.39
C LEU A 100 8.12 14.61 9.07
N PHE A 101 7.11 13.86 8.63
CA PHE A 101 6.75 12.59 9.25
C PHE A 101 6.90 11.43 8.30
N LEU A 102 6.19 11.40 7.18
CA LEU A 102 6.17 10.22 6.30
C LEU A 102 7.55 9.93 5.72
N LEU A 103 8.19 10.90 5.06
CA LEU A 103 9.50 10.68 4.44
C LEU A 103 10.59 10.35 5.46
N PRO A 104 10.79 11.09 6.57
CA PRO A 104 11.82 10.73 7.53
C PRO A 104 11.61 9.34 8.14
N ILE A 105 10.37 8.99 8.52
CA ILE A 105 10.07 7.68 9.11
C ILE A 105 10.33 6.57 8.10
N THR A 106 9.87 6.71 6.87
CA THR A 106 10.08 5.69 5.83
C THR A 106 11.57 5.53 5.50
N LEU A 107 12.35 6.62 5.46
CA LEU A 107 13.80 6.56 5.20
C LEU A 107 14.57 5.93 6.36
N ILE A 108 14.20 6.22 7.61
CA ILE A 108 14.79 5.56 8.79
C ILE A 108 14.52 4.06 8.75
N ILE A 109 13.27 3.67 8.48
CA ILE A 109 12.93 2.25 8.37
C ILE A 109 13.71 1.58 7.24
N LEU A 110 13.82 2.21 6.07
CA LEU A 110 14.60 1.70 4.95
C LEU A 110 16.07 1.51 5.32
N TYR A 111 16.65 2.48 6.02
CA TYR A 111 18.06 2.42 6.45
C TYR A 111 18.36 1.17 7.29
N TYR A 112 17.44 0.77 8.16
CA TYR A 112 17.60 -0.43 8.98
C TYR A 112 17.08 -1.70 8.29
N ALA A 113 16.05 -1.61 7.47
CA ALA A 113 15.43 -2.78 6.83
C ALA A 113 16.31 -3.36 5.71
N VAL A 114 17.04 -2.53 4.97
CA VAL A 114 17.92 -3.01 3.89
C VAL A 114 19.02 -3.93 4.42
N PRO A 115 19.89 -3.53 5.40
CA PRO A 115 20.91 -4.43 5.93
C PRO A 115 20.30 -5.64 6.65
N TYR A 116 19.15 -5.48 7.31
CA TYR A 116 18.45 -6.58 7.96
C TYR A 116 18.01 -7.67 6.95
N ALA A 117 17.41 -7.27 5.83
CA ALA A 117 17.03 -8.19 4.78
C ALA A 117 18.26 -8.81 4.08
N TRP A 118 19.29 -8.00 3.84
CA TRP A 118 20.54 -8.46 3.23
C TRP A 118 21.24 -9.53 4.05
N MET A 119 21.33 -9.33 5.37
CA MET A 119 21.92 -10.29 6.30
C MET A 119 21.16 -11.62 6.30
N SER A 120 19.83 -11.57 6.20
CA SER A 120 18.99 -12.76 6.10
C SER A 120 19.24 -13.56 4.80
N ILE A 121 19.48 -12.86 3.68
CA ILE A 121 19.86 -13.49 2.40
C ILE A 121 21.24 -14.16 2.52
N GLN A 122 22.23 -13.44 3.04
CA GLN A 122 23.59 -13.98 3.17
C GLN A 122 23.66 -15.22 4.06
N ASN A 123 22.91 -15.22 5.14
CA ASN A 123 22.87 -16.32 6.10
C ASN A 123 21.92 -17.45 5.66
N GLN A 124 21.22 -17.33 4.52
CA GLN A 124 20.19 -18.28 4.06
C GLN A 124 19.25 -18.65 5.21
N GLU A 125 18.76 -17.62 5.90
CA GLU A 125 17.99 -17.76 7.12
C GLU A 125 16.73 -18.59 6.92
N VAL A 126 16.56 -19.62 7.74
CA VAL A 126 15.40 -20.51 7.76
C VAL A 126 14.63 -20.30 9.06
N SER A 127 13.34 -20.51 9.04
CA SER A 127 12.48 -20.44 10.22
C SER A 127 12.96 -21.37 11.31
N SER A 128 12.83 -20.95 12.56
CA SER A 128 13.10 -21.78 13.75
C SER A 128 12.04 -22.86 13.99
N ASN A 129 10.92 -22.82 13.28
CA ASN A 129 9.86 -23.82 13.38
C ASN A 129 10.26 -25.10 12.62
N ALA A 130 9.91 -26.26 13.17
CA ALA A 130 10.16 -27.55 12.49
C ALA A 130 9.40 -27.60 11.15
N GLY A 131 10.14 -27.79 10.04
CA GLY A 131 9.57 -27.79 8.68
C GLY A 131 9.14 -26.40 8.19
N GLY A 132 9.68 -25.33 8.78
CA GLY A 132 9.41 -23.95 8.38
C GLY A 132 10.10 -23.54 7.08
N LEU A 133 9.75 -22.36 6.58
CA LEU A 133 10.19 -21.81 5.30
C LEU A 133 11.47 -20.96 5.43
N ILE A 134 12.05 -20.63 4.29
CA ILE A 134 13.13 -19.64 4.16
C ILE A 134 12.57 -18.24 4.48
N VAL A 135 13.17 -17.53 5.43
CA VAL A 135 12.64 -16.26 6.00
C VAL A 135 12.97 -15.03 5.15
N TRP A 136 14.09 -15.04 4.42
CA TRP A 136 14.57 -13.86 3.70
C TRP A 136 13.56 -13.26 2.69
N PRO A 137 12.65 -14.03 2.00
CA PRO A 137 11.68 -13.42 1.11
C PRO A 137 10.68 -12.53 1.86
N ALA A 138 10.24 -12.94 3.05
CA ALA A 138 9.37 -12.15 3.91
C ALA A 138 10.07 -10.86 4.39
N LYS A 139 11.36 -10.96 4.75
CA LYS A 139 12.16 -9.79 5.18
C LYS A 139 12.39 -8.79 4.04
N LEU A 140 12.50 -9.23 2.78
CA LEU A 140 12.59 -8.34 1.61
C LEU A 140 11.34 -7.50 1.38
N LEU A 141 10.18 -7.97 1.82
CA LEU A 141 8.94 -7.20 1.69
C LEU A 141 8.98 -5.89 2.48
N ILE A 142 9.74 -5.85 3.58
CA ILE A 142 9.86 -4.64 4.42
C ILE A 142 10.52 -3.50 3.64
N PRO A 143 11.77 -3.61 3.15
CA PRO A 143 12.37 -2.54 2.39
C PRO A 143 11.64 -2.26 1.07
N ALA A 144 11.07 -3.28 0.41
CA ALA A 144 10.30 -3.08 -0.81
C ALA A 144 9.03 -2.23 -0.57
N GLY A 145 8.24 -2.55 0.46
CA GLY A 145 7.03 -1.81 0.80
C GLY A 145 7.33 -0.37 1.22
N PHE A 146 8.34 -0.18 2.08
CA PHE A 146 8.72 1.18 2.51
C PHE A 146 9.38 2.01 1.40
N ALA A 147 10.09 1.38 0.46
CA ALA A 147 10.58 2.08 -0.73
C ALA A 147 9.42 2.57 -1.61
N LEU A 148 8.42 1.73 -1.87
CA LEU A 148 7.22 2.12 -2.60
C LEU A 148 6.45 3.23 -1.89
N LEU A 149 6.33 3.15 -0.56
CA LEU A 149 5.68 4.17 0.25
C LEU A 149 6.44 5.50 0.20
N ALA A 150 7.77 5.50 0.29
CA ALA A 150 8.58 6.70 0.17
C ALA A 150 8.44 7.33 -1.22
N LEU A 151 8.49 6.53 -2.29
CA LEU A 151 8.25 6.99 -3.66
C LEU A 151 6.87 7.62 -3.80
N GLN A 152 5.83 6.98 -3.26
CA GLN A 152 4.48 7.55 -3.30
C GLN A 152 4.38 8.84 -2.50
N GLY A 153 5.03 8.93 -1.33
CA GLY A 153 5.12 10.18 -0.57
C GLY A 153 5.72 11.32 -1.36
N ILE A 154 6.77 11.05 -2.13
CA ILE A 154 7.38 12.03 -3.05
C ILE A 154 6.39 12.41 -4.15
N SER A 155 5.71 11.46 -4.76
CA SER A 155 4.69 11.72 -5.79
C SER A 155 3.58 12.61 -5.26
N GLU A 156 3.05 12.30 -4.06
CA GLU A 156 2.00 13.09 -3.41
C GLU A 156 2.47 14.51 -3.06
N PHE A 157 3.71 14.67 -2.64
CA PHE A 157 4.32 15.98 -2.40
C PHE A 157 4.41 16.81 -3.71
N ILE A 158 4.86 16.18 -4.81
CA ILE A 158 4.97 16.87 -6.12
C ILE A 158 3.59 17.31 -6.62
N LYS A 159 2.55 16.51 -6.48
CA LYS A 159 1.18 16.86 -6.90
C LYS A 159 0.65 18.05 -6.12
N ARG A 160 0.82 18.06 -4.80
CA ARG A 160 0.40 19.17 -3.93
C ARG A 160 1.18 20.46 -4.19
N LEU A 161 2.48 20.34 -4.43
CA LEU A 161 3.29 21.48 -4.85
C LEU A 161 2.80 22.02 -6.20
N GLY A 162 2.47 21.14 -7.15
CA GLY A 162 1.89 21.51 -8.44
C GLY A 162 0.56 22.27 -8.31
N PHE A 163 -0.28 21.88 -7.37
CA PHE A 163 -1.54 22.56 -7.06
C PHE A 163 -1.30 23.97 -6.49
N LEU A 164 -0.38 24.14 -5.54
CA LEU A 164 -0.05 25.44 -4.99
C LEU A 164 0.50 26.41 -6.04
N LEU A 165 1.19 25.89 -7.07
CA LEU A 165 1.70 26.65 -8.21
C LEU A 165 0.67 26.84 -9.33
N GLY A 166 -0.57 26.41 -9.17
CA GLY A 166 -1.65 26.54 -10.15
C GLY A 166 -1.46 25.73 -11.43
N LYS A 167 -0.67 24.63 -11.39
CA LYS A 167 -0.37 23.78 -12.56
C LYS A 167 -1.09 22.42 -12.52
N VAL A 168 -1.74 22.09 -11.43
CA VAL A 168 -2.43 20.83 -11.19
C VAL A 168 -3.72 21.12 -10.44
N ASP A 169 -4.82 20.48 -10.82
CA ASP A 169 -6.09 20.58 -10.12
C ASP A 169 -6.14 19.71 -8.87
N ALA A 170 -7.01 20.06 -7.92
CA ALA A 170 -7.18 19.31 -6.68
C ALA A 170 -7.61 17.86 -6.92
N SER A 171 -8.31 17.57 -8.01
CA SER A 171 -8.74 16.23 -8.44
C SER A 171 -7.57 15.23 -8.59
N ALA A 172 -6.35 15.70 -8.79
CA ALA A 172 -5.18 14.84 -8.94
C ALA A 172 -4.77 14.11 -7.65
N PHE A 173 -5.24 14.54 -6.49
CA PHE A 173 -4.91 13.95 -5.18
C PHE A 173 -6.12 13.89 -4.22
N GLU A 174 -7.29 14.31 -4.64
CA GLU A 174 -8.52 14.13 -3.87
C GLU A 174 -9.06 12.71 -4.05
N LYS A 175 -9.74 12.22 -3.01
CA LYS A 175 -10.49 10.98 -3.11
C LYS A 175 -11.61 11.18 -4.13
N HIS A 176 -11.70 10.30 -5.11
CA HIS A 176 -12.86 10.26 -6.01
C HIS A 176 -14.05 9.72 -5.22
N THR A 177 -14.77 10.62 -4.58
CA THR A 177 -16.08 10.32 -3.97
C THR A 177 -17.08 10.38 -5.12
N ALA A 178 -17.65 9.24 -5.47
CA ALA A 178 -18.73 9.21 -6.45
C ALA A 178 -19.81 10.20 -6.00
N THR A 179 -20.28 11.02 -6.92
CA THR A 179 -21.41 11.90 -6.61
C THR A 179 -22.65 11.05 -6.36
N PRO A 180 -23.64 11.52 -5.57
CA PRO A 180 -24.88 10.78 -5.39
C PRO A 180 -25.57 10.40 -6.72
N GLU A 181 -25.36 11.21 -7.75
CA GLU A 181 -25.87 10.96 -9.11
C GLU A 181 -25.14 9.80 -9.79
N GLU A 182 -23.81 9.74 -9.68
CA GLU A 182 -22.98 8.62 -10.19
C GLU A 182 -23.29 7.31 -9.46
N GLU A 183 -23.53 7.35 -8.14
CA GLU A 183 -23.96 6.17 -7.37
C GLU A 183 -25.34 5.69 -7.82
N ILE A 184 -26.28 6.59 -8.04
CA ILE A 184 -27.62 6.27 -8.54
C ILE A 184 -27.54 5.68 -9.96
N GLU A 185 -26.71 6.23 -10.84
CA GLU A 185 -26.49 5.69 -12.18
C GLU A 185 -25.85 4.30 -12.15
N ALA A 186 -24.86 4.09 -11.29
CA ALA A 186 -24.23 2.78 -11.11
C ALA A 186 -25.24 1.73 -10.60
N ILE A 187 -26.10 2.09 -9.65
CA ILE A 187 -27.17 1.22 -9.15
C ILE A 187 -28.20 0.92 -10.25
N LYS A 188 -28.59 1.92 -11.03
CA LYS A 188 -29.53 1.74 -12.16
C LYS A 188 -28.94 0.85 -13.25
N ALA A 189 -27.62 0.97 -13.54
CA ALA A 189 -26.93 0.12 -14.49
C ALA A 189 -26.85 -1.33 -14.00
N ALA A 190 -26.54 -1.54 -12.72
CA ALA A 190 -26.52 -2.88 -12.11
C ALA A 190 -27.91 -3.55 -12.12
N ASN A 191 -28.98 -2.80 -11.87
CA ASN A 191 -30.37 -3.31 -11.91
C ASN A 191 -30.91 -3.58 -13.32
N LYS A 192 -30.27 -3.05 -14.37
CA LYS A 192 -30.65 -3.35 -15.77
C LYS A 192 -30.02 -4.62 -16.31
N LEU A 193 -29.04 -5.19 -15.57
CA LEU A 193 -28.36 -6.44 -15.92
C LEU A 193 -28.99 -7.68 -15.26
N ASN A 194 -30.00 -7.49 -14.42
CA ASN A 194 -30.87 -8.51 -13.84
C ASN A 194 -32.30 -8.38 -14.41
#